data_418b66fb6ce6ad142950ade2ed6cdfcf
#
_entry.id   418b66fb6ce6ad142950ade2ed6cdfcf
#
_cell.length_a   1.000
_cell.length_b   1.000
_cell.length_c   1.000
_cell.angle_alpha   90.00
_cell.angle_beta   90.00
_cell.angle_gamma   90.00
#
_symmetry.space_group_name_H-M   'P 1'
#
loop_
_entity.id
_entity.type
_entity.pdbx_description
1 polymer ?
#
loop_
_entity_poly.entity_id
_entity_poly.type
_entity_poly.pdbx_seq_one_letter_code
_entity_poly.pdbx_strand_id
1 'polypeptide(L)'
;MVLSKVACFITFSSLAAAGTLYSANFASDFGPFSTCNVKAPSSATVESGELKFFFDETNFDGTRDDKGVEICVFESGTRTNVKQMAKEGWQGFNIYVPSDTFPTDKHTIFSQQFCPGGCSSWCGTLEIAGNSVVAEHRAACGDPTSATIVQSISRNVWHKVVVRMKVSQSGAGAYEVWWDGSLVYSKKNIDVGFGDWSSDTLSSGWYFKNGQYAYGMCLCKVSAGLEDH
;
A
#
# COMPACT_ATOMS: atom_id res chain seq x y z
N MET A 1 -54.30 -34.73 6.19
CA MET A 1 -52.87 -34.70 5.83
C MET A 1 -52.60 -33.36 5.16
N VAL A 2 -52.07 -32.38 5.93
CA VAL A 2 -51.86 -31.00 5.46
C VAL A 2 -50.38 -30.89 5.08
N LEU A 3 -50.11 -30.75 3.77
CA LEU A 3 -48.75 -30.45 3.28
C LEU A 3 -48.40 -29.00 3.53
N SER A 4 -47.49 -28.75 4.47
CA SER A 4 -46.87 -27.42 4.69
C SER A 4 -45.86 -27.15 3.60
N LYS A 5 -46.09 -26.12 2.77
CA LYS A 5 -45.13 -25.62 1.81
C LYS A 5 -44.15 -24.70 2.53
N VAL A 6 -42.91 -25.12 2.69
CA VAL A 6 -41.83 -24.26 3.14
C VAL A 6 -41.33 -23.45 1.95
N ALA A 7 -41.57 -22.15 1.93
CA ALA A 7 -41.01 -21.23 0.99
C ALA A 7 -39.59 -20.85 1.46
N CYS A 8 -38.57 -21.28 0.73
CA CYS A 8 -37.20 -20.87 0.94
C CYS A 8 -36.98 -19.52 0.24
N PHE A 9 -36.86 -18.41 1.01
CA PHE A 9 -36.47 -17.12 0.50
C PHE A 9 -34.93 -17.07 0.39
N ILE A 10 -34.42 -17.17 -0.82
CA ILE A 10 -33.01 -16.89 -1.12
C ILE A 10 -32.90 -15.37 -1.26
N THR A 11 -32.40 -14.71 -0.24
CA THR A 11 -31.99 -13.31 -0.34
C THR A 11 -30.65 -13.25 -1.10
N PHE A 12 -30.69 -12.79 -2.33
CA PHE A 12 -29.49 -12.40 -3.05
C PHE A 12 -28.96 -11.12 -2.40
N SER A 13 -27.93 -11.26 -1.56
CA SER A 13 -27.09 -10.13 -1.21
C SER A 13 -26.38 -9.70 -2.51
N SER A 14 -26.68 -8.50 -2.99
CA SER A 14 -25.94 -7.90 -4.10
C SER A 14 -24.49 -7.73 -3.63
N LEU A 15 -23.60 -8.62 -4.07
CA LEU A 15 -22.17 -8.39 -4.03
C LEU A 15 -21.94 -7.18 -4.93
N ALA A 16 -21.65 -6.03 -4.33
CA ALA A 16 -21.11 -4.92 -5.08
C ALA A 16 -19.79 -5.41 -5.66
N ALA A 17 -19.74 -5.63 -6.96
CA ALA A 17 -18.50 -5.95 -7.64
C ALA A 17 -17.56 -4.76 -7.45
N ALA A 18 -16.51 -4.92 -6.67
CA ALA A 18 -15.42 -3.97 -6.61
C ALA A 18 -14.76 -4.00 -8.01
N GLY A 19 -14.86 -2.90 -8.75
CA GLY A 19 -14.20 -2.79 -10.05
C GLY A 19 -12.71 -2.57 -9.85
N THR A 20 -11.87 -3.25 -10.65
CA THR A 20 -10.44 -2.93 -10.75
C THR A 20 -10.29 -1.53 -11.33
N LEU A 21 -9.68 -0.62 -10.57
CA LEU A 21 -9.41 0.73 -11.04
C LEU A 21 -8.14 0.80 -11.89
N TYR A 22 -7.11 0.05 -11.47
CA TYR A 22 -5.79 0.03 -12.08
C TYR A 22 -5.16 -1.34 -11.96
N SER A 23 -4.47 -1.77 -13.01
CA SER A 23 -3.68 -2.99 -13.05
C SER A 23 -2.45 -2.77 -13.92
N ALA A 24 -1.32 -3.37 -13.56
CA ALA A 24 -0.13 -3.45 -14.39
C ALA A 24 0.58 -4.78 -14.16
N ASN A 25 1.04 -5.37 -15.25
CA ASN A 25 1.87 -6.58 -15.23
C ASN A 25 3.37 -6.28 -15.43
N PHE A 26 3.71 -5.00 -15.62
CA PHE A 26 5.09 -4.54 -15.87
C PHE A 26 5.81 -5.28 -17.00
N ALA A 27 5.09 -5.69 -18.03
CA ALA A 27 5.67 -6.45 -19.15
C ALA A 27 6.74 -5.61 -19.92
N SER A 28 6.48 -4.30 -20.07
CA SER A 28 7.37 -3.40 -20.81
C SER A 28 7.47 -1.99 -20.24
N ASP A 29 6.51 -1.58 -19.41
CA ASP A 29 6.42 -0.22 -18.87
C ASP A 29 5.71 -0.20 -17.51
N PHE A 30 5.52 1.00 -16.96
CA PHE A 30 4.83 1.20 -15.68
C PHE A 30 3.30 1.07 -15.78
N GLY A 31 2.71 0.88 -16.97
CA GLY A 31 1.27 0.93 -17.16
C GLY A 31 0.66 2.26 -16.68
N PRO A 32 -0.35 2.24 -15.80
CA PRO A 32 -0.98 3.45 -15.28
C PRO A 32 -0.16 4.13 -14.16
N PHE A 33 1.00 3.59 -13.79
CA PHE A 33 1.83 4.12 -12.72
C PHE A 33 2.93 5.04 -13.26
N SER A 34 3.40 5.93 -12.41
CA SER A 34 4.55 6.79 -12.66
C SER A 34 5.34 7.00 -11.37
N THR A 35 6.57 7.46 -11.50
CA THR A 35 7.41 7.75 -10.34
C THR A 35 6.88 8.95 -9.56
N CYS A 36 6.70 8.79 -8.25
CA CYS A 36 6.29 9.84 -7.33
C CYS A 36 7.48 10.56 -6.68
N ASN A 37 8.46 9.78 -6.26
CA ASN A 37 9.69 10.23 -5.62
C ASN A 37 10.81 9.39 -6.21
N VAL A 38 11.60 9.97 -7.09
CA VAL A 38 12.80 9.35 -7.65
C VAL A 38 13.81 10.43 -7.95
N LYS A 39 15.00 10.31 -7.40
CA LYS A 39 16.13 11.17 -7.68
C LYS A 39 17.35 10.30 -7.98
N ALA A 40 18.02 10.57 -9.08
CA ALA A 40 19.22 9.85 -9.47
C ALA A 40 20.32 9.93 -8.38
N PRO A 41 21.08 8.86 -8.13
CA PRO A 41 21.14 7.61 -8.89
C PRO A 41 20.05 6.58 -8.52
N SER A 42 19.21 6.86 -7.52
CA SER A 42 18.06 5.99 -7.22
C SER A 42 17.12 5.86 -8.41
N SER A 43 16.54 4.71 -8.62
CA SER A 43 15.73 4.44 -9.81
C SER A 43 14.61 3.43 -9.57
N ALA A 44 13.54 3.59 -10.35
CA ALA A 44 12.53 2.57 -10.57
C ALA A 44 12.60 2.17 -12.05
N THR A 45 12.74 0.88 -12.34
CA THR A 45 12.88 0.36 -13.71
C THR A 45 11.97 -0.85 -13.90
N VAL A 46 11.49 -1.02 -15.14
CA VAL A 46 10.78 -2.23 -15.54
C VAL A 46 11.74 -3.10 -16.34
N GLU A 47 12.01 -4.30 -15.85
CA GLU A 47 12.90 -5.26 -16.46
C GLU A 47 12.34 -6.69 -16.31
N SER A 48 12.21 -7.40 -17.42
CA SER A 48 11.78 -8.82 -17.44
C SER A 48 10.41 -9.07 -16.79
N GLY A 49 9.46 -8.15 -16.93
CA GLY A 49 8.14 -8.27 -16.31
C GLY A 49 8.10 -7.92 -14.82
N GLU A 50 9.15 -7.31 -14.31
CA GLU A 50 9.27 -6.92 -12.91
C GLU A 50 9.51 -5.43 -12.79
N LEU A 51 8.91 -4.80 -11.79
CA LEU A 51 9.23 -3.44 -11.38
C LEU A 51 10.29 -3.50 -10.28
N LYS A 52 11.46 -2.95 -10.57
CA LYS A 52 12.62 -2.94 -9.67
C LYS A 52 12.83 -1.56 -9.09
N PHE A 53 13.00 -1.51 -7.78
CA PHE A 53 13.34 -0.29 -7.07
C PHE A 53 14.79 -0.38 -6.57
N PHE A 54 15.59 0.59 -6.94
CA PHE A 54 16.94 0.77 -6.43
C PHE A 54 17.02 2.10 -5.70
N PHE A 55 17.33 2.05 -4.41
CA PHE A 55 17.54 3.23 -3.57
C PHE A 55 19.01 3.32 -3.17
N ASP A 56 19.64 4.45 -3.51
CA ASP A 56 21.01 4.75 -3.11
C ASP A 56 20.99 5.80 -2.00
N GLU A 57 21.28 5.34 -0.79
CA GLU A 57 21.31 6.19 0.40
C GLU A 57 22.46 7.17 0.45
N THR A 58 23.55 6.92 -0.32
CA THR A 58 24.74 7.76 -0.28
C THR A 58 24.50 9.15 -0.85
N ASN A 59 23.42 9.32 -1.62
CA ASN A 59 23.02 10.59 -2.20
C ASN A 59 21.87 11.27 -1.45
N PHE A 60 21.52 10.77 -0.26
CA PHE A 60 20.50 11.39 0.56
C PHE A 60 21.01 12.72 1.14
N ASP A 61 20.45 13.83 0.67
CA ASP A 61 20.83 15.19 1.08
C ASP A 61 19.96 15.75 2.24
N GLY A 62 19.10 14.91 2.80
CA GLY A 62 18.20 15.30 3.88
C GLY A 62 16.84 15.82 3.41
N THR A 63 16.63 15.96 2.10
CA THR A 63 15.33 16.40 1.56
C THR A 63 14.33 15.23 1.49
N ARG A 64 13.04 15.57 1.49
CA ARG A 64 11.98 14.57 1.40
C ARG A 64 12.01 13.80 0.07
N ASP A 65 12.37 14.47 -1.02
CA ASP A 65 12.36 13.88 -2.35
C ASP A 65 13.48 12.86 -2.53
N ASP A 66 14.53 12.91 -1.72
CA ASP A 66 15.66 11.98 -1.74
C ASP A 66 15.47 10.76 -0.84
N LYS A 67 14.39 10.71 -0.05
CA LYS A 67 14.16 9.60 0.92
C LYS A 67 13.59 8.34 0.30
N GLY A 68 13.26 8.34 -0.99
CA GLY A 68 12.56 7.20 -1.53
C GLY A 68 12.65 7.06 -3.04
N VAL A 69 12.22 5.89 -3.47
CA VAL A 69 11.94 5.53 -4.86
C VAL A 69 10.57 4.91 -4.88
N GLU A 70 9.56 5.65 -5.30
CA GLU A 70 8.17 5.22 -5.23
C GLU A 70 7.44 5.45 -6.54
N ILE A 71 6.44 4.63 -6.79
CA ILE A 71 5.43 4.82 -7.83
C ILE A 71 4.07 5.13 -7.21
N CYS A 72 3.24 5.85 -7.95
CA CYS A 72 1.82 6.07 -7.67
C CYS A 72 1.01 6.21 -8.96
N VAL A 73 -0.31 6.17 -8.86
CA VAL A 73 -1.18 6.34 -10.02
C VAL A 73 -1.43 7.82 -10.25
N PHE A 74 -1.15 8.31 -11.46
CA PHE A 74 -1.43 9.67 -11.88
C PHE A 74 -2.57 9.74 -12.89
N GLU A 75 -3.47 10.69 -12.71
CA GLU A 75 -4.38 11.08 -13.78
C GLU A 75 -3.60 11.89 -14.83
N SER A 76 -3.74 11.51 -16.10
CA SER A 76 -3.11 12.22 -17.23
C SER A 76 -1.58 12.26 -17.18
N GLY A 77 -0.93 11.34 -16.46
CA GLY A 77 0.52 11.23 -16.42
C GLY A 77 1.25 12.38 -15.71
N THR A 78 0.55 13.23 -14.98
CA THR A 78 1.17 14.36 -14.27
C THR A 78 1.16 14.14 -12.76
N ARG A 79 2.28 14.49 -12.10
CA ARG A 79 2.46 14.33 -10.65
C ARG A 79 1.43 15.12 -9.82
N THR A 80 0.82 16.13 -10.37
CA THR A 80 -0.18 16.96 -9.69
C THR A 80 -1.56 16.33 -9.60
N ASN A 81 -1.83 15.32 -10.42
CA ASN A 81 -3.15 14.70 -10.55
C ASN A 81 -3.12 13.22 -10.12
N VAL A 82 -2.66 12.97 -8.89
CA VAL A 82 -2.70 11.62 -8.32
C VAL A 82 -4.13 11.17 -8.12
N LYS A 83 -4.48 10.00 -8.62
CA LYS A 83 -5.81 9.43 -8.42
C LYS A 83 -6.04 9.10 -6.96
N GLN A 84 -7.09 9.68 -6.42
CA GLN A 84 -7.43 9.61 -5.01
C GLN A 84 -8.72 8.83 -4.76
N MET A 85 -8.76 8.14 -3.64
CA MET A 85 -9.93 7.46 -3.11
C MET A 85 -10.50 8.25 -1.94
N ALA A 86 -11.82 8.35 -1.85
CA ALA A 86 -12.48 9.14 -0.82
C ALA A 86 -12.90 8.32 0.42
N LYS A 87 -13.06 7.01 0.29
CA LYS A 87 -13.60 6.16 1.36
C LYS A 87 -12.82 4.87 1.54
N GLU A 88 -12.94 3.94 0.63
CA GLU A 88 -12.38 2.60 0.72
C GLU A 88 -11.60 2.26 -0.54
N GLY A 89 -10.50 1.56 -0.37
CA GLY A 89 -9.69 1.04 -1.45
C GLY A 89 -8.97 -0.23 -1.07
N TRP A 90 -8.69 -1.01 -2.08
CA TRP A 90 -7.96 -2.26 -2.02
C TRP A 90 -6.75 -2.17 -2.94
N GLN A 91 -5.64 -2.72 -2.50
CA GLN A 91 -4.41 -2.83 -3.28
C GLN A 91 -3.87 -4.25 -3.17
N GLY A 92 -3.67 -4.90 -4.32
CA GLY A 92 -2.94 -6.17 -4.41
C GLY A 92 -1.63 -5.98 -5.15
N PHE A 93 -0.56 -6.61 -4.69
CA PHE A 93 0.74 -6.64 -5.34
C PHE A 93 1.58 -7.80 -4.84
N ASN A 94 2.61 -8.16 -5.61
CA ASN A 94 3.62 -9.10 -5.18
C ASN A 94 4.90 -8.34 -4.81
N ILE A 95 5.61 -8.81 -3.77
CA ILE A 95 6.90 -8.26 -3.35
C ILE A 95 7.95 -9.35 -3.29
N TYR A 96 9.13 -9.05 -3.78
CA TYR A 96 10.32 -9.89 -3.66
C TYR A 96 11.38 -9.17 -2.84
N VAL A 97 11.86 -9.82 -1.78
CA VAL A 97 12.89 -9.26 -0.89
C VAL A 97 14.16 -10.08 -1.04
N PRO A 98 15.20 -9.55 -1.72
CA PRO A 98 16.45 -10.29 -1.89
C PRO A 98 17.21 -10.39 -0.57
N SER A 99 17.98 -11.47 -0.41
CA SER A 99 18.79 -11.69 0.80
C SER A 99 20.13 -10.97 0.77
N ASP A 100 20.63 -10.66 -0.42
CA ASP A 100 21.96 -10.11 -0.66
C ASP A 100 22.01 -8.59 -0.71
N THR A 101 20.86 -7.94 -0.95
CA THR A 101 20.80 -6.49 -1.15
C THR A 101 19.92 -5.75 -0.15
N PHE A 102 19.18 -6.47 0.71
CA PHE A 102 18.40 -5.87 1.76
C PHE A 102 18.95 -6.25 3.13
N PRO A 103 19.68 -5.35 3.84
CA PRO A 103 20.24 -5.61 5.16
C PRO A 103 19.18 -5.88 6.22
N THR A 104 19.51 -6.75 7.19
CA THR A 104 18.57 -7.12 8.27
C THR A 104 18.51 -6.11 9.42
N ASP A 105 19.33 -5.09 9.38
CA ASP A 105 19.39 -4.01 10.37
C ASP A 105 18.73 -2.71 9.89
N LYS A 106 18.11 -2.74 8.71
CA LYS A 106 17.51 -1.57 8.07
C LYS A 106 15.99 -1.66 7.96
N HIS A 107 15.39 -0.49 7.78
CA HIS A 107 13.96 -0.31 7.65
C HIS A 107 13.62 0.37 6.32
N THR A 108 12.58 -0.08 5.66
CA THR A 108 12.00 0.61 4.51
C THR A 108 10.49 0.43 4.45
N ILE A 109 9.78 1.51 4.22
CA ILE A 109 8.36 1.44 3.88
C ILE A 109 8.28 1.01 2.41
N PHE A 110 7.56 -0.08 2.11
CA PHE A 110 7.38 -0.57 0.75
C PHE A 110 5.98 -0.35 0.19
N SER A 111 5.02 -0.01 1.04
CA SER A 111 3.66 0.39 0.65
C SER A 111 3.16 1.47 1.58
N GLN A 112 2.61 2.55 1.01
CA GLN A 112 1.99 3.63 1.74
C GLN A 112 0.55 3.83 1.27
N GLN A 113 -0.35 4.06 2.22
CA GLN A 113 -1.65 4.67 2.00
C GLN A 113 -1.50 6.14 2.39
N PHE A 114 -1.32 7.00 1.39
CA PHE A 114 -0.94 8.40 1.59
C PHE A 114 -2.16 9.31 1.66
N CYS A 115 -2.24 10.11 2.72
CA CYS A 115 -3.25 11.13 2.93
C CYS A 115 -2.66 12.53 2.64
N PRO A 116 -3.02 13.18 1.52
CA PRO A 116 -2.42 14.46 1.13
C PRO A 116 -2.90 15.64 1.96
N GLY A 117 -4.08 15.54 2.58
CA GLY A 117 -4.62 16.55 3.47
C GLY A 117 -3.93 16.58 4.84
N GLY A 118 -4.22 17.58 5.65
CA GLY A 118 -3.65 17.72 6.99
C GLY A 118 -2.12 17.80 6.97
N CYS A 119 -1.45 16.83 7.57
CA CYS A 119 0.03 16.77 7.62
C CYS A 119 0.69 16.30 6.33
N SER A 120 -0.08 16.00 5.28
CA SER A 120 0.44 15.49 4.01
C SER A 120 1.45 14.35 4.19
N SER A 121 0.97 13.24 4.73
CA SER A 121 1.80 12.08 5.09
C SER A 121 1.01 10.78 4.90
N TRP A 122 1.65 9.64 5.17
CA TRP A 122 0.96 8.36 5.16
C TRP A 122 -0.07 8.26 6.32
N CYS A 123 -1.18 7.59 6.08
CA CYS A 123 -2.17 7.20 7.08
C CYS A 123 -2.24 5.69 7.27
N GLY A 124 -1.57 4.94 6.41
CA GLY A 124 -1.25 3.53 6.58
C GLY A 124 0.06 3.20 5.92
N THR A 125 0.82 2.24 6.45
CA THR A 125 2.07 1.74 5.85
C THR A 125 2.26 0.27 6.06
N LEU A 126 3.03 -0.33 5.13
CA LEU A 126 3.72 -1.59 5.36
C LEU A 126 5.22 -1.34 5.26
N GLU A 127 5.95 -1.81 6.25
CA GLU A 127 7.39 -1.61 6.38
C GLU A 127 8.11 -2.95 6.53
N ILE A 128 9.24 -3.10 5.85
CA ILE A 128 10.22 -4.13 6.19
C ILE A 128 11.12 -3.55 7.28
N ALA A 129 11.06 -4.14 8.48
CA ALA A 129 11.86 -3.79 9.63
C ALA A 129 12.82 -4.96 9.93
N GLY A 130 14.02 -4.86 9.39
CA GLY A 130 14.99 -5.97 9.47
C GLY A 130 14.50 -7.20 8.70
N ASN A 131 14.07 -8.23 9.41
CA ASN A 131 13.52 -9.45 8.81
C ASN A 131 12.02 -9.63 9.07
N SER A 132 11.34 -8.58 9.50
CA SER A 132 9.91 -8.59 9.84
C SER A 132 9.13 -7.67 8.93
N VAL A 133 7.82 -7.87 8.83
CA VAL A 133 6.89 -6.88 8.27
C VAL A 133 6.12 -6.23 9.41
N VAL A 134 6.09 -4.90 9.39
CA VAL A 134 5.32 -4.08 10.32
C VAL A 134 4.21 -3.38 9.54
N ALA A 135 3.01 -3.41 10.09
CA ALA A 135 1.88 -2.61 9.62
C ALA A 135 1.62 -1.46 10.58
N GLU A 136 1.41 -0.27 10.03
CA GLU A 136 1.08 0.91 10.81
C GLU A 136 -0.12 1.62 10.22
N HIS A 137 -0.95 2.22 11.08
CA HIS A 137 -2.04 3.11 10.65
C HIS A 137 -2.29 4.20 11.70
N ARG A 138 -2.88 5.31 11.25
CA ARG A 138 -3.19 6.44 12.13
C ARG A 138 -4.39 7.25 11.64
N ALA A 139 -5.05 7.92 12.56
CA ALA A 139 -6.19 8.81 12.34
C ALA A 139 -5.83 10.30 12.46
N ALA A 140 -4.59 10.61 12.79
CA ALA A 140 -4.08 11.97 12.97
C ALA A 140 -2.60 12.04 12.60
N CYS A 141 -2.01 13.23 12.66
CA CYS A 141 -0.59 13.46 12.39
C CYS A 141 0.36 12.99 13.52
N GLY A 142 -0.19 12.43 14.60
CA GLY A 142 0.57 11.89 15.74
C GLY A 142 1.10 10.49 15.51
N ASP A 143 1.40 9.82 16.61
CA ASP A 143 1.97 8.48 16.62
C ASP A 143 1.02 7.43 16.03
N PRO A 144 1.53 6.50 15.24
CA PRO A 144 0.73 5.44 14.65
C PRO A 144 0.40 4.34 15.65
N THR A 145 -0.65 3.57 15.36
CA THR A 145 -0.79 2.21 15.86
C THR A 145 0.07 1.30 15.00
N SER A 146 0.99 0.58 15.62
CA SER A 146 1.98 -0.29 14.97
C SER A 146 1.84 -1.74 15.41
N ALA A 147 2.08 -2.68 14.51
CA ALA A 147 2.13 -4.11 14.82
C ALA A 147 3.06 -4.86 13.87
N THR A 148 3.88 -5.76 14.40
CA THR A 148 4.60 -6.75 13.58
C THR A 148 3.61 -7.81 13.12
N ILE A 149 3.43 -7.92 11.81
CA ILE A 149 2.42 -8.80 11.18
C ILE A 149 3.04 -10.06 10.54
N VAL A 150 4.33 -9.99 10.21
CA VAL A 150 5.15 -11.14 9.78
C VAL A 150 6.44 -11.08 10.57
N GLN A 151 6.71 -12.10 11.38
CA GLN A 151 7.91 -12.13 12.26
C GLN A 151 9.20 -12.42 11.51
N SER A 152 9.10 -13.18 10.41
CA SER A 152 10.26 -13.55 9.61
C SER A 152 9.86 -13.70 8.15
N ILE A 153 10.39 -12.81 7.31
CA ILE A 153 10.15 -12.83 5.86
C ILE A 153 11.02 -13.90 5.24
N SER A 154 10.42 -14.79 4.45
CA SER A 154 11.18 -15.67 3.56
C SER A 154 11.77 -14.85 2.43
N ARG A 155 13.10 -14.78 2.35
CA ARG A 155 13.78 -14.00 1.32
C ARG A 155 13.98 -14.82 0.04
N ASN A 156 14.22 -14.13 -1.08
CA ASN A 156 14.41 -14.71 -2.41
C ASN A 156 13.19 -15.50 -2.92
N VAL A 157 12.00 -15.13 -2.43
CA VAL A 157 10.72 -15.65 -2.92
C VAL A 157 9.74 -14.49 -3.07
N TRP A 158 8.76 -14.64 -3.94
CA TRP A 158 7.65 -13.71 -4.08
C TRP A 158 6.62 -13.91 -2.98
N HIS A 159 6.18 -12.82 -2.39
CA HIS A 159 5.06 -12.77 -1.45
C HIS A 159 3.90 -12.01 -2.04
N LYS A 160 2.68 -12.52 -1.87
CA LYS A 160 1.44 -11.85 -2.26
C LYS A 160 0.95 -10.98 -1.11
N VAL A 161 0.71 -9.71 -1.37
CA VAL A 161 0.25 -8.75 -0.38
C VAL A 161 -1.05 -8.14 -0.85
N VAL A 162 -2.04 -8.11 0.04
CA VAL A 162 -3.28 -7.35 -0.17
C VAL A 162 -3.48 -6.42 1.02
N VAL A 163 -3.76 -5.16 0.74
CA VAL A 163 -4.07 -4.14 1.74
C VAL A 163 -5.47 -3.60 1.47
N ARG A 164 -6.29 -3.58 2.50
CA ARG A 164 -7.57 -2.86 2.51
C ARG A 164 -7.50 -1.71 3.49
N MET A 165 -7.84 -0.52 3.04
CA MET A 165 -8.05 0.61 3.92
C MET A 165 -9.43 1.23 3.65
N LYS A 166 -10.20 1.41 4.71
CA LYS A 166 -11.46 2.16 4.72
C LYS A 166 -11.31 3.30 5.71
N VAL A 167 -11.19 4.51 5.20
CA VAL A 167 -11.04 5.70 6.06
C VAL A 167 -12.33 6.04 6.78
N SER A 168 -12.21 6.54 8.00
CA SER A 168 -13.31 7.01 8.84
C SER A 168 -12.78 7.88 9.97
N GLN A 169 -13.56 8.89 10.36
CA GLN A 169 -13.40 9.67 11.58
C GLN A 169 -14.51 9.40 12.63
N SER A 170 -15.35 8.41 12.38
CA SER A 170 -16.52 8.08 13.20
C SER A 170 -16.50 6.63 13.71
N GLY A 171 -15.33 6.00 13.72
CA GLY A 171 -15.17 4.62 14.18
C GLY A 171 -15.66 3.55 13.20
N ALA A 172 -15.95 3.89 11.95
CA ALA A 172 -16.44 2.92 10.96
C ALA A 172 -15.35 2.45 9.97
N GLY A 173 -14.09 2.81 10.22
CA GLY A 173 -12.95 2.51 9.38
C GLY A 173 -12.39 1.11 9.60
N ALA A 174 -11.45 0.76 8.73
CA ALA A 174 -10.72 -0.50 8.80
C ALA A 174 -9.33 -0.38 8.18
N TYR A 175 -8.38 -1.15 8.72
CA TYR A 175 -7.09 -1.40 8.12
C TYR A 175 -6.78 -2.90 8.23
N GLU A 176 -6.68 -3.57 7.07
CA GLU A 176 -6.54 -5.02 7.01
C GLU A 176 -5.44 -5.38 6.00
N VAL A 177 -4.65 -6.39 6.35
CA VAL A 177 -3.53 -6.86 5.52
C VAL A 177 -3.57 -8.38 5.42
N TRP A 178 -3.46 -8.87 4.19
CA TRP A 178 -3.22 -10.28 3.88
C TRP A 178 -1.80 -10.45 3.36
N TRP A 179 -1.15 -11.50 3.81
CA TRP A 179 0.16 -11.93 3.39
C TRP A 179 0.10 -13.38 2.96
N ASP A 180 0.47 -13.67 1.71
CA ASP A 180 0.39 -15.00 1.11
C ASP A 180 -0.99 -15.67 1.28
N GLY A 181 -2.05 -14.90 1.09
CA GLY A 181 -3.44 -15.33 1.20
C GLY A 181 -4.00 -15.41 2.62
N SER A 182 -3.18 -15.23 3.65
CA SER A 182 -3.61 -15.27 5.06
C SER A 182 -3.86 -13.86 5.58
N LEU A 183 -5.00 -13.63 6.25
CA LEU A 183 -5.27 -12.38 6.97
C LEU A 183 -4.35 -12.29 8.18
N VAL A 184 -3.29 -11.46 8.09
CA VAL A 184 -2.26 -11.31 9.13
C VAL A 184 -2.48 -10.11 10.03
N TYR A 185 -3.28 -9.15 9.58
CA TYR A 185 -3.65 -7.96 10.37
C TYR A 185 -5.07 -7.54 10.07
N SER A 186 -5.85 -7.27 11.11
CA SER A 186 -7.21 -6.74 10.96
C SER A 186 -7.54 -5.82 12.13
N LYS A 187 -7.79 -4.56 11.80
CA LYS A 187 -8.42 -3.58 12.69
C LYS A 187 -9.68 -3.07 12.00
N LYS A 188 -10.80 -3.20 12.70
CA LYS A 188 -12.11 -2.75 12.25
C LYS A 188 -12.74 -1.86 13.32
N ASN A 189 -13.71 -1.07 12.91
CA ASN A 189 -14.39 -0.12 13.81
C ASN A 189 -13.40 0.84 14.47
N ILE A 190 -12.50 1.39 13.66
CA ILE A 190 -11.46 2.34 14.08
C ILE A 190 -11.58 3.65 13.31
N ASP A 191 -11.00 4.69 13.86
CA ASP A 191 -10.66 5.87 13.08
C ASP A 191 -9.36 5.61 12.33
N VAL A 192 -9.33 5.95 11.05
CA VAL A 192 -8.14 5.86 10.19
C VAL A 192 -8.24 6.85 9.04
N GLY A 193 -7.10 7.45 8.68
CA GLY A 193 -7.04 8.54 7.71
C GLY A 193 -7.19 9.91 8.38
N PHE A 194 -6.67 10.92 7.70
CA PHE A 194 -6.74 12.32 8.15
C PHE A 194 -6.70 13.25 6.94
N GLY A 195 -7.19 14.46 7.12
CA GLY A 195 -7.30 15.49 6.08
C GLY A 195 -8.63 16.21 6.17
N ASP A 196 -9.16 16.64 5.04
CA ASP A 196 -10.43 17.34 4.97
C ASP A 196 -11.57 16.33 4.87
N TRP A 197 -12.49 16.40 5.80
CA TRP A 197 -13.63 15.49 5.89
C TRP A 197 -14.92 16.15 5.42
N SER A 198 -15.74 15.41 4.69
CA SER A 198 -17.14 15.73 4.42
C SER A 198 -17.98 14.56 4.92
N SER A 199 -18.65 14.75 6.06
CA SER A 199 -19.22 13.66 6.84
C SER A 199 -18.14 12.62 7.19
N ASP A 200 -18.33 11.35 6.85
CA ASP A 200 -17.36 10.28 7.05
C ASP A 200 -16.65 9.89 5.72
N THR A 201 -16.45 10.87 4.85
CA THR A 201 -15.73 10.75 3.58
C THR A 201 -14.56 11.71 3.57
N LEU A 202 -13.40 11.23 3.20
CA LEU A 202 -12.18 12.05 3.12
C LEU A 202 -12.19 12.82 1.80
N SER A 203 -12.60 14.09 1.84
CA SER A 203 -12.72 14.94 0.64
C SER A 203 -11.36 15.30 0.05
N SER A 204 -10.30 15.37 0.88
CA SER A 204 -8.92 15.48 0.41
C SER A 204 -8.40 14.19 -0.26
N GLY A 205 -9.12 13.08 -0.10
CA GLY A 205 -8.77 11.77 -0.64
C GLY A 205 -7.53 11.13 -0.01
N TRP A 206 -7.22 9.94 -0.47
CA TRP A 206 -5.99 9.21 -0.17
C TRP A 206 -5.62 8.32 -1.36
N TYR A 207 -4.37 7.86 -1.45
CA TYR A 207 -3.89 7.05 -2.56
C TYR A 207 -2.76 6.11 -2.14
N PHE A 208 -2.53 5.08 -2.95
CA PHE A 208 -1.43 4.14 -2.74
C PHE A 208 -0.13 4.63 -3.36
N LYS A 209 0.96 4.34 -2.66
CA LYS A 209 2.32 4.37 -3.18
C LYS A 209 3.00 3.04 -2.91
N ASN A 210 3.81 2.58 -3.83
CA ASN A 210 4.68 1.42 -3.66
C ASN A 210 6.12 1.78 -4.04
N GLY A 211 7.07 1.13 -3.39
CA GLY A 211 8.48 1.33 -3.67
C GLY A 211 9.35 1.15 -2.46
N GLN A 212 10.31 2.01 -2.30
CA GLN A 212 11.13 2.12 -1.10
C GLN A 212 11.09 3.54 -0.60
N TYR A 213 10.66 3.71 0.64
CA TYR A 213 10.81 4.96 1.36
C TYR A 213 11.65 4.66 2.59
N ALA A 214 12.94 4.98 2.49
CA ALA A 214 13.90 4.58 3.50
C ALA A 214 13.80 5.47 4.75
N TYR A 215 13.64 4.81 5.87
CA TYR A 215 13.61 5.43 7.21
C TYR A 215 14.98 5.32 7.89
N GLY A 216 16.01 5.40 7.27
CA GLY A 216 17.36 5.19 7.77
C GLY A 216 18.04 4.17 6.90
N MET A 217 18.91 4.68 6.20
CA MET A 217 20.00 4.17 5.36
C MET A 217 19.91 2.72 4.90
N CYS A 218 19.52 2.49 3.65
CA CYS A 218 19.61 1.17 3.06
C CYS A 218 19.86 1.20 1.54
N LEU A 219 20.81 0.41 1.09
CA LEU A 219 20.93 -0.04 -0.28
C LEU A 219 19.95 -1.20 -0.48
N CYS A 220 18.78 -0.95 -1.02
CA CYS A 220 17.75 -1.97 -1.12
C CYS A 220 17.20 -2.09 -2.54
N LYS A 221 17.08 -3.34 -3.03
CA LYS A 221 16.31 -3.66 -4.22
C LYS A 221 15.03 -4.36 -3.80
N VAL A 222 13.91 -3.78 -4.15
CA VAL A 222 12.60 -4.43 -4.04
C VAL A 222 12.01 -4.51 -5.43
N SER A 223 11.55 -5.67 -5.83
CA SER A 223 10.78 -5.82 -7.06
C SER A 223 9.33 -6.11 -6.73
N ALA A 224 8.39 -5.44 -7.39
CA ALA A 224 6.97 -5.64 -7.20
C ALA A 224 6.31 -5.98 -8.54
N GLY A 225 5.50 -7.01 -8.54
CA GLY A 225 4.58 -7.33 -9.64
C GLY A 225 3.15 -7.20 -9.14
N LEU A 226 2.26 -6.66 -9.95
CA LEU A 226 0.83 -6.65 -9.69
C LEU A 226 0.20 -7.78 -10.49
N GLU A 227 -0.49 -8.69 -9.81
CA GLU A 227 -1.31 -9.72 -10.44
C GLU A 227 -2.78 -9.32 -10.31
N ASP A 228 -3.56 -9.55 -11.38
CA ASP A 228 -5.01 -9.44 -11.35
C ASP A 228 -5.61 -10.53 -10.45
N HIS A 229 -6.45 -10.14 -9.53
CA HIS A 229 -7.31 -11.02 -8.74
C HIS A 229 -8.76 -10.54 -8.80
#